data_a2b3ebe3eb2845ad937a2f4f8ecd1680
#
_entry.id   a2b3ebe3eb2845ad937a2f4f8ecd1680
#
_cell.length_a   1.000
_cell.length_b   1.000
_cell.length_c   1.000
_cell.angle_alpha   90.00
_cell.angle_beta   90.00
_cell.angle_gamma   90.00
#
_symmetry.space_group_name_H-M   'P 1'
#
loop_
_entity.id
_entity.type
_entity.pdbx_description
1 polymer ?
#
loop_
_entity_poly.entity_id
_entity_poly.type
_entity_poly.pdbx_seq_one_letter_code
_entity_poly.pdbx_strand_id
1 'polypeptide(L)'
;MKPLIQVQAVSQRFNTASGEFLALQNVSFDIVEGETISLIGHSGCGKSTLLNLIAGITTPTEGGLLCDNREIAGPGPERAVVFQNHSLLPWLSCFDNVALAVDQVFRRTMSKSERREWIEHNLARVKMGHALHKRPGEISGGMKQRVGIARALAMKPKVLLLDEPFGALDALTRAHLQDTVMHIQQELNTTIVMITHDVDEAVLLSDRVLMMTNGPAATVGEILAVDLPRPRHRVQLADDSRYHHLRQQILHFLYEKQPKAA
;
A
#
# COMPACT_ATOMS: atom_id res chain seq x y z
N MET A 1 -12.30 12.57 13.67
CA MET A 1 -12.07 11.11 13.75
C MET A 1 -10.72 10.87 14.41
N LYS A 2 -10.57 9.77 15.16
CA LYS A 2 -9.30 9.45 15.84
C LYS A 2 -8.30 8.92 14.79
N PRO A 3 -7.03 9.41 14.75
CA PRO A 3 -6.05 8.88 13.82
C PRO A 3 -5.66 7.44 14.19
N LEU A 4 -5.55 6.57 13.18
CA LEU A 4 -5.05 5.21 13.33
C LEU A 4 -3.51 5.19 13.21
N ILE A 5 -2.96 5.88 12.22
CA ILE A 5 -1.52 6.07 12.05
C ILE A 5 -1.20 7.55 12.27
N GLN A 6 -0.13 7.80 13.04
CA GLN A 6 0.41 9.15 13.23
C GLN A 6 1.89 9.13 12.87
N VAL A 7 2.30 9.99 11.96
CA VAL A 7 3.69 10.23 11.58
C VAL A 7 4.06 11.60 12.13
N GLN A 8 5.03 11.66 13.05
CA GLN A 8 5.33 12.86 13.83
C GLN A 8 6.79 13.27 13.65
N ALA A 9 7.02 14.32 12.88
CA ALA A 9 8.33 14.94 12.63
C ALA A 9 9.42 13.93 12.21
N VAL A 10 9.05 12.95 11.38
CA VAL A 10 9.92 11.83 11.01
C VAL A 10 10.99 12.27 10.02
N SER A 11 12.25 12.02 10.38
CA SER A 11 13.42 12.14 9.49
C SER A 11 14.12 10.78 9.36
N GLN A 12 14.63 10.49 8.16
CA GLN A 12 15.35 9.24 7.90
C GLN A 12 16.66 9.51 7.18
N ARG A 13 17.76 9.08 7.79
CA ARG A 13 19.12 9.14 7.26
C ARG A 13 19.64 7.73 6.99
N PHE A 14 20.46 7.60 5.97
CA PHE A 14 21.16 6.37 5.61
C PHE A 14 22.65 6.64 5.52
N ASN A 15 23.47 5.78 6.08
CA ASN A 15 24.92 5.79 5.89
C ASN A 15 25.23 5.12 4.54
N THR A 16 25.82 5.87 3.63
CA THR A 16 26.26 5.38 2.32
C THR A 16 27.78 5.44 2.20
N ALA A 17 28.34 4.79 1.20
CA ALA A 17 29.79 4.84 0.95
C ALA A 17 30.29 6.28 0.66
N SER A 18 29.40 7.17 0.18
CA SER A 18 29.68 8.58 -0.10
C SER A 18 29.38 9.54 1.05
N GLY A 19 28.96 9.03 2.20
CA GLY A 19 28.57 9.82 3.37
C GLY A 19 27.10 9.62 3.79
N GLU A 20 26.63 10.48 4.68
CA GLU A 20 25.26 10.44 5.17
C GLU A 20 24.28 10.98 4.10
N PHE A 21 23.22 10.22 3.82
CA PHE A 21 22.15 10.60 2.89
C PHE A 21 20.84 10.83 3.66
N LEU A 22 20.33 12.06 3.66
CA LEU A 22 19.05 12.42 4.24
C LEU A 22 17.93 12.12 3.23
N ALA A 23 17.21 11.02 3.44
CA ALA A 23 16.13 10.58 2.53
C ALA A 23 14.82 11.33 2.80
N LEU A 24 14.43 11.43 4.08
CA LEU A 24 13.20 12.10 4.53
C LEU A 24 13.55 13.15 5.58
N GLN A 25 12.86 14.30 5.56
CA GLN A 25 13.04 15.37 6.52
C GLN A 25 11.71 15.87 7.06
N ASN A 26 11.55 15.80 8.40
CA ASN A 26 10.44 16.38 9.16
C ASN A 26 9.05 16.06 8.56
N VAL A 27 8.81 14.81 8.23
CA VAL A 27 7.53 14.34 7.67
C VAL A 27 6.50 14.21 8.78
N SER A 28 5.34 14.85 8.62
CA SER A 28 4.24 14.76 9.59
C SER A 28 2.90 14.70 8.89
N PHE A 29 2.08 13.68 9.23
CA PHE A 29 0.68 13.55 8.84
C PHE A 29 0.00 12.45 9.63
N ASP A 30 -1.33 12.46 9.61
CA ASP A 30 -2.17 11.43 10.25
C ASP A 30 -2.99 10.69 9.21
N ILE A 31 -3.33 9.43 9.50
CA ILE A 31 -4.25 8.60 8.71
C ILE A 31 -5.36 8.12 9.63
N VAL A 32 -6.62 8.30 9.23
CA VAL A 32 -7.77 7.82 10.00
C VAL A 32 -8.13 6.38 9.66
N GLU A 33 -8.83 5.70 10.55
CA GLU A 33 -9.27 4.32 10.32
C GLU A 33 -10.22 4.23 9.13
N GLY A 34 -10.02 3.23 8.27
CA GLY A 34 -10.81 3.00 7.06
C GLY A 34 -10.45 3.91 5.88
N GLU A 35 -9.51 4.84 6.06
CA GLU A 35 -9.07 5.74 5.01
C GLU A 35 -8.13 5.05 4.02
N THR A 36 -8.24 5.38 2.75
CA THR A 36 -7.25 5.02 1.73
C THR A 36 -6.44 6.24 1.34
N ILE A 37 -5.12 6.20 1.52
CA ILE A 37 -4.22 7.25 1.04
C ILE A 37 -3.26 6.71 -0.01
N SER A 38 -2.93 7.56 -1.00
CA SER A 38 -1.84 7.31 -1.94
C SER A 38 -0.66 8.24 -1.69
N LEU A 39 0.55 7.67 -1.74
CA LEU A 39 1.82 8.40 -1.77
C LEU A 39 2.27 8.50 -3.23
N ILE A 40 2.40 9.73 -3.75
CA ILE A 40 2.83 9.99 -5.12
C ILE A 40 4.03 10.95 -5.13
N GLY A 41 4.90 10.81 -6.11
CA GLY A 41 6.12 11.63 -6.25
C GLY A 41 7.12 10.94 -7.17
N HIS A 42 8.18 11.65 -7.54
CA HIS A 42 9.21 11.14 -8.44
C HIS A 42 9.95 9.93 -7.85
N SER A 43 10.61 9.16 -8.72
CA SER A 43 11.46 8.05 -8.27
C SER A 43 12.55 8.57 -7.34
N GLY A 44 12.83 7.82 -6.25
CA GLY A 44 13.86 8.21 -5.28
C GLY A 44 13.43 9.26 -4.25
N CYS A 45 12.20 9.78 -4.26
CA CYS A 45 11.73 10.77 -3.28
C CYS A 45 11.35 10.17 -1.90
N GLY A 46 11.70 8.93 -1.60
CA GLY A 46 11.53 8.36 -0.26
C GLY A 46 10.17 7.70 0.03
N LYS A 47 9.28 7.48 -0.96
CA LYS A 47 7.97 6.83 -0.75
C LYS A 47 8.09 5.45 -0.08
N SER A 48 8.91 4.57 -0.66
CA SER A 48 9.14 3.22 -0.09
C SER A 48 9.85 3.28 1.26
N THR A 49 10.70 4.29 1.50
CA THR A 49 11.29 4.54 2.82
C THR A 49 10.20 4.87 3.84
N LEU A 50 9.29 5.77 3.51
CA LEU A 50 8.17 6.14 4.39
C LEU A 50 7.23 4.96 4.64
N LEU A 51 6.93 4.17 3.60
CA LEU A 51 6.11 2.97 3.75
C LEU A 51 6.78 1.93 4.65
N ASN A 52 8.09 1.72 4.53
CA ASN A 52 8.86 0.81 5.39
C ASN A 52 8.90 1.28 6.85
N LEU A 53 8.95 2.59 7.10
CA LEU A 53 8.83 3.16 8.44
C LEU A 53 7.44 2.89 9.04
N ILE A 54 6.36 3.11 8.28
CA ILE A 54 4.99 2.79 8.71
C ILE A 54 4.83 1.28 8.96
N ALA A 55 5.46 0.43 8.14
CA ALA A 55 5.46 -1.02 8.33
C ALA A 55 6.23 -1.48 9.59
N GLY A 56 7.13 -0.63 10.11
CA GLY A 56 8.05 -0.97 11.19
C GLY A 56 9.24 -1.83 10.74
N ILE A 57 9.52 -1.90 9.43
CA ILE A 57 10.67 -2.61 8.88
C ILE A 57 11.95 -1.84 9.16
N THR A 58 11.87 -0.51 9.17
CA THR A 58 12.94 0.40 9.55
C THR A 58 12.47 1.32 10.67
N THR A 59 13.40 1.75 11.52
CA THR A 59 13.15 2.72 12.59
C THR A 59 13.56 4.12 12.11
N PRO A 60 12.79 5.19 12.39
CA PRO A 60 13.18 6.53 12.00
C PRO A 60 14.45 6.99 12.74
N THR A 61 15.24 7.85 12.10
CA THR A 61 16.41 8.47 12.72
C THR A 61 16.00 9.53 13.74
N GLU A 62 14.93 10.28 13.42
CA GLU A 62 14.33 11.30 14.28
C GLU A 62 12.80 11.26 14.15
N GLY A 63 12.10 11.74 15.18
CA GLY A 63 10.63 11.72 15.21
C GLY A 63 10.07 10.37 15.64
N GLY A 64 8.78 10.13 15.41
CA GLY A 64 8.11 8.91 15.85
C GLY A 64 6.93 8.54 14.98
N LEU A 65 6.56 7.25 15.01
CA LEU A 65 5.37 6.72 14.36
C LEU A 65 4.52 5.95 15.36
N LEU A 66 3.22 6.21 15.33
CA LEU A 66 2.25 5.51 16.16
C LEU A 66 1.22 4.79 15.30
N CYS A 67 0.83 3.59 15.72
CA CYS A 67 -0.32 2.85 15.20
C CYS A 67 -1.27 2.55 16.35
N ASP A 68 -2.52 3.01 16.25
CA ASP A 68 -3.52 2.88 17.32
C ASP A 68 -3.01 3.36 18.70
N ASN A 69 -2.33 4.53 18.72
CA ASN A 69 -1.64 5.18 19.86
C ASN A 69 -0.53 4.32 20.51
N ARG A 70 0.02 3.35 19.79
CA ARG A 70 1.19 2.58 20.24
C ARG A 70 2.34 2.86 19.30
N GLU A 71 3.53 3.03 19.84
CA GLU A 71 4.73 3.24 19.03
C GLU A 71 4.98 2.04 18.10
N ILE A 72 5.35 2.34 16.86
CA ILE A 72 5.77 1.34 15.89
C ILE A 72 7.23 0.98 16.14
N ALA A 73 7.46 0.03 17.03
CA ALA A 73 8.81 -0.44 17.39
C ALA A 73 9.33 -1.56 16.45
N GLY A 74 8.49 -2.11 15.59
CA GLY A 74 8.85 -3.18 14.66
C GLY A 74 7.67 -3.66 13.82
N PRO A 75 7.88 -4.66 12.93
CA PRO A 75 6.80 -5.27 12.15
C PRO A 75 5.75 -5.92 13.04
N GLY A 76 4.47 -5.81 12.64
CA GLY A 76 3.36 -6.41 13.36
C GLY A 76 2.24 -6.89 12.43
N PRO A 77 1.44 -7.88 12.84
CA PRO A 77 0.37 -8.46 12.03
C PRO A 77 -0.75 -7.47 11.70
N GLU A 78 -0.87 -6.38 12.47
CA GLU A 78 -1.84 -5.31 12.24
C GLU A 78 -1.46 -4.41 11.04
N ARG A 79 -0.23 -4.52 10.52
CA ARG A 79 0.29 -3.77 9.36
C ARG A 79 0.87 -4.74 8.33
N ALA A 80 0.04 -5.17 7.39
CA ALA A 80 0.46 -6.09 6.34
C ALA A 80 1.05 -5.33 5.14
N VAL A 81 2.13 -5.86 4.57
CA VAL A 81 2.82 -5.26 3.41
C VAL A 81 2.69 -6.15 2.19
N VAL A 82 2.35 -5.53 1.06
CA VAL A 82 2.44 -6.12 -0.28
C VAL A 82 3.54 -5.38 -1.03
N PHE A 83 4.65 -6.04 -1.24
CA PHE A 83 5.81 -5.48 -1.94
C PHE A 83 5.65 -5.51 -3.46
N GLN A 84 6.31 -4.61 -4.16
CA GLN A 84 6.37 -4.54 -5.62
C GLN A 84 6.75 -5.88 -6.26
N ASN A 85 7.71 -6.59 -5.68
CA ASN A 85 8.21 -7.88 -6.18
C ASN A 85 7.40 -9.10 -5.73
N HIS A 86 6.14 -8.92 -5.31
CA HIS A 86 5.22 -9.97 -4.83
C HIS A 86 5.73 -10.78 -3.61
N SER A 87 7.03 -10.95 -3.45
CA SER A 87 7.73 -11.64 -2.34
C SER A 87 7.13 -13.01 -2.00
N LEU A 88 6.71 -13.77 -3.02
CA LEU A 88 6.26 -15.14 -2.85
C LEU A 88 7.47 -16.08 -2.78
N LEU A 89 7.39 -17.06 -1.87
CA LEU A 89 8.39 -18.10 -1.75
C LEU A 89 8.24 -19.09 -2.92
N PRO A 90 9.25 -19.21 -3.81
CA PRO A 90 9.09 -19.91 -5.09
C PRO A 90 8.94 -21.43 -4.96
N TRP A 91 9.34 -22.00 -3.84
CA TRP A 91 9.21 -23.44 -3.52
C TRP A 91 7.87 -23.81 -2.88
N LEU A 92 7.05 -22.82 -2.46
CA LEU A 92 5.74 -23.04 -1.87
C LEU A 92 4.63 -22.85 -2.92
N SER A 93 3.51 -23.58 -2.74
CA SER A 93 2.30 -23.34 -3.53
C SER A 93 1.65 -21.99 -3.21
N CYS A 94 0.65 -21.56 -3.99
CA CYS A 94 -0.15 -20.40 -3.68
C CYS A 94 -0.82 -20.53 -2.30
N PHE A 95 -1.37 -21.69 -2.02
CA PHE A 95 -1.97 -22.01 -0.73
C PHE A 95 -0.95 -21.88 0.41
N ASP A 96 0.22 -22.50 0.27
CA ASP A 96 1.24 -22.51 1.33
C ASP A 96 1.85 -21.11 1.56
N ASN A 97 1.97 -20.30 0.51
CA ASN A 97 2.38 -18.88 0.66
C ASN A 97 1.42 -18.07 1.53
N VAL A 98 0.11 -18.32 1.44
CA VAL A 98 -0.89 -17.70 2.30
C VAL A 98 -0.92 -18.35 3.68
N ALA A 99 -0.75 -19.66 3.74
CA ALA A 99 -0.74 -20.43 4.98
C ALA A 99 0.34 -19.97 5.96
N LEU A 100 1.52 -19.55 5.49
CA LEU A 100 2.57 -18.99 6.35
C LEU A 100 2.06 -17.83 7.20
N ALA A 101 1.34 -16.89 6.59
CA ALA A 101 0.82 -15.72 7.29
C ALA A 101 -0.33 -16.10 8.24
N VAL A 102 -1.25 -16.96 7.77
CA VAL A 102 -2.39 -17.43 8.58
C VAL A 102 -1.93 -18.23 9.78
N ASP A 103 -0.98 -19.15 9.60
CA ASP A 103 -0.44 -19.96 10.69
C ASP A 103 0.32 -19.12 11.71
N GLN A 104 1.07 -18.12 11.28
CA GLN A 104 1.77 -17.21 12.18
C GLN A 104 0.79 -16.44 13.09
N VAL A 105 -0.32 -15.97 12.53
CA VAL A 105 -1.27 -15.11 13.27
C VAL A 105 -2.29 -15.95 14.05
N PHE A 106 -2.83 -17.01 13.45
CA PHE A 106 -4.03 -17.69 13.96
C PHE A 106 -3.80 -19.11 14.48
N ARG A 107 -2.55 -19.60 14.54
CA ARG A 107 -2.26 -20.96 15.02
C ARG A 107 -2.83 -21.28 16.40
N ARG A 108 -2.93 -20.25 17.27
CA ARG A 108 -3.43 -20.42 18.65
C ARG A 108 -4.93 -20.19 18.79
N THR A 109 -5.58 -19.56 17.81
CA THR A 109 -6.98 -19.12 17.88
C THR A 109 -7.91 -19.83 16.92
N MET A 110 -7.38 -20.49 15.89
CA MET A 110 -8.13 -21.24 14.88
C MET A 110 -7.64 -22.68 14.79
N SER A 111 -8.57 -23.63 14.63
CA SER A 111 -8.26 -25.03 14.30
C SER A 111 -7.58 -25.13 12.93
N LYS A 112 -7.01 -26.31 12.63
CA LYS A 112 -6.40 -26.57 11.32
C LYS A 112 -7.40 -26.48 10.16
N SER A 113 -8.65 -26.93 10.38
CA SER A 113 -9.73 -26.87 9.38
C SER A 113 -10.12 -25.41 9.11
N GLU A 114 -10.39 -24.63 10.16
CA GLU A 114 -10.74 -23.21 10.02
C GLU A 114 -9.66 -22.39 9.31
N ARG A 115 -8.37 -22.63 9.62
CA ARG A 115 -7.27 -21.97 8.90
C ARG A 115 -7.25 -22.33 7.42
N ARG A 116 -7.47 -23.62 7.09
CA ARG A 116 -7.53 -24.06 5.69
C ARG A 116 -8.67 -23.37 4.94
N GLU A 117 -9.87 -23.38 5.48
CA GLU A 117 -11.05 -22.72 4.91
C GLU A 117 -10.80 -21.22 4.75
N TRP A 118 -10.15 -20.59 5.74
CA TRP A 118 -9.80 -19.17 5.69
C TRP A 118 -8.79 -18.83 4.58
N ILE A 119 -7.79 -19.69 4.36
CA ILE A 119 -6.81 -19.56 3.27
C ILE A 119 -7.51 -19.68 1.91
N GLU A 120 -8.31 -20.73 1.73
CA GLU A 120 -9.07 -20.98 0.49
C GLU A 120 -10.03 -19.80 0.21
N HIS A 121 -10.73 -19.30 1.23
CA HIS A 121 -11.59 -18.13 1.12
C HIS A 121 -10.83 -16.89 0.62
N ASN A 122 -9.69 -16.54 1.22
CA ASN A 122 -8.92 -15.36 0.80
C ASN A 122 -8.34 -15.50 -0.61
N LEU A 123 -7.92 -16.70 -1.02
CA LEU A 123 -7.50 -16.98 -2.40
C LEU A 123 -8.67 -16.88 -3.39
N ALA A 124 -9.87 -17.36 -3.01
CA ALA A 124 -11.06 -17.21 -3.83
C ALA A 124 -11.47 -15.74 -4.04
N ARG A 125 -11.38 -14.89 -3.01
CA ARG A 125 -11.67 -13.44 -3.08
C ARG A 125 -10.84 -12.74 -4.15
N VAL A 126 -9.59 -13.13 -4.32
CA VAL A 126 -8.70 -12.59 -5.36
C VAL A 126 -8.75 -13.41 -6.66
N LYS A 127 -9.75 -14.28 -6.83
CA LYS A 127 -9.95 -15.16 -8.01
C LYS A 127 -8.80 -16.12 -8.26
N MET A 128 -8.17 -16.65 -7.18
CA MET A 128 -7.05 -17.61 -7.23
C MET A 128 -7.44 -19.02 -6.78
N GLY A 129 -8.73 -19.31 -6.54
CA GLY A 129 -9.20 -20.64 -6.10
C GLY A 129 -8.86 -21.80 -7.06
N HIS A 130 -8.69 -21.51 -8.37
CA HIS A 130 -8.31 -22.50 -9.38
C HIS A 130 -6.80 -22.84 -9.39
N ALA A 131 -5.98 -22.12 -8.62
CA ALA A 131 -4.52 -22.20 -8.65
C ALA A 131 -3.90 -22.47 -7.27
N LEU A 132 -4.67 -23.03 -6.32
CA LEU A 132 -4.23 -23.24 -4.92
C LEU A 132 -2.90 -23.99 -4.83
N HIS A 133 -2.74 -25.05 -5.62
CA HIS A 133 -1.58 -25.93 -5.58
C HIS A 133 -0.45 -25.56 -6.56
N LYS A 134 -0.65 -24.51 -7.40
CA LYS A 134 0.39 -24.03 -8.30
C LYS A 134 1.47 -23.25 -7.53
N ARG A 135 2.71 -23.39 -8.01
CA ARG A 135 3.86 -22.61 -7.51
C ARG A 135 3.98 -21.27 -8.25
N PRO A 136 4.70 -20.29 -7.69
CA PRO A 136 4.91 -18.99 -8.34
C PRO A 136 5.48 -19.09 -9.76
N GLY A 137 6.33 -20.08 -10.06
CA GLY A 137 6.86 -20.30 -11.40
C GLY A 137 5.81 -20.73 -12.45
N GLU A 138 4.65 -21.22 -12.02
CA GLU A 138 3.58 -21.76 -12.87
C GLU A 138 2.41 -20.77 -13.10
N ILE A 139 2.52 -19.55 -12.58
CA ILE A 139 1.48 -18.53 -12.64
C ILE A 139 2.01 -17.19 -13.18
N SER A 140 1.13 -16.39 -13.77
CA SER A 140 1.48 -15.07 -14.31
C SER A 140 1.84 -14.06 -13.23
N GLY A 141 2.48 -12.94 -13.60
CA GLY A 141 2.80 -11.83 -12.70
C GLY A 141 1.57 -11.29 -11.96
N GLY A 142 0.46 -11.09 -12.68
CA GLY A 142 -0.80 -10.66 -12.07
C GLY A 142 -1.40 -11.68 -11.09
N MET A 143 -1.23 -12.96 -11.34
CA MET A 143 -1.63 -14.01 -10.40
C MET A 143 -0.74 -14.01 -9.15
N LYS A 144 0.57 -13.78 -9.30
CA LYS A 144 1.48 -13.62 -8.15
C LYS A 144 1.06 -12.45 -7.27
N GLN A 145 0.72 -11.33 -7.89
CA GLN A 145 0.25 -10.15 -7.16
C GLN A 145 -1.03 -10.43 -6.36
N ARG A 146 -1.99 -11.11 -6.97
CA ARG A 146 -3.23 -11.54 -6.29
C ARG A 146 -2.94 -12.43 -5.08
N VAL A 147 -2.02 -13.39 -5.19
CA VAL A 147 -1.61 -14.25 -4.06
C VAL A 147 -0.93 -13.43 -2.97
N GLY A 148 -0.07 -12.46 -3.32
CA GLY A 148 0.55 -11.54 -2.36
C GLY A 148 -0.48 -10.71 -1.58
N ILE A 149 -1.49 -10.18 -2.27
CA ILE A 149 -2.61 -9.46 -1.65
C ILE A 149 -3.44 -10.40 -0.76
N ALA A 150 -3.78 -11.62 -1.23
CA ALA A 150 -4.48 -12.61 -0.41
C ALA A 150 -3.72 -12.96 0.87
N ARG A 151 -2.41 -13.13 0.78
CA ARG A 151 -1.53 -13.38 1.95
C ARG A 151 -1.61 -12.25 2.97
N ALA A 152 -1.53 -10.99 2.50
CA ALA A 152 -1.62 -9.83 3.36
C ALA A 152 -2.99 -9.71 4.03
N LEU A 153 -4.07 -9.82 3.26
CA LEU A 153 -5.45 -9.75 3.77
C LEU A 153 -5.82 -10.88 4.72
N ALA A 154 -5.26 -12.07 4.52
CA ALA A 154 -5.52 -13.24 5.35
C ALA A 154 -5.07 -13.03 6.81
N MET A 155 -4.17 -12.09 7.09
CA MET A 155 -3.78 -11.71 8.45
C MET A 155 -4.83 -10.86 9.19
N LYS A 156 -5.89 -10.37 8.50
CA LYS A 156 -6.88 -9.40 9.02
C LYS A 156 -6.20 -8.11 9.54
N PRO A 157 -5.38 -7.46 8.73
CA PRO A 157 -4.63 -6.30 9.19
C PRO A 157 -5.55 -5.09 9.39
N LYS A 158 -5.20 -4.19 10.33
CA LYS A 158 -5.81 -2.86 10.44
C LYS A 158 -5.35 -1.94 9.31
N VAL A 159 -4.10 -2.10 8.88
CA VAL A 159 -3.46 -1.30 7.83
C VAL A 159 -2.86 -2.21 6.76
N LEU A 160 -3.22 -1.98 5.52
CA LEU A 160 -2.65 -2.63 4.35
C LEU A 160 -1.72 -1.65 3.62
N LEU A 161 -0.46 -1.99 3.54
CA LEU A 161 0.59 -1.20 2.91
C LEU A 161 0.90 -1.81 1.54
N LEU A 162 0.77 -1.02 0.48
CA LEU A 162 0.90 -1.48 -0.90
C LEU A 162 2.01 -0.68 -1.60
N ASP A 163 3.09 -1.34 -2.00
CA ASP A 163 4.18 -0.71 -2.76
C ASP A 163 4.03 -1.02 -4.24
N GLU A 164 3.55 -0.07 -5.03
CA GLU A 164 3.28 -0.15 -6.48
C GLU A 164 2.53 -1.44 -6.90
N PRO A 165 1.38 -1.76 -6.27
CA PRO A 165 0.77 -3.08 -6.36
C PRO A 165 0.24 -3.43 -7.76
N PHE A 166 0.12 -2.46 -8.64
CA PHE A 166 -0.52 -2.65 -9.95
C PHE A 166 0.41 -2.35 -11.14
N GLY A 167 1.65 -1.89 -10.88
CA GLY A 167 2.56 -1.39 -11.91
C GLY A 167 2.94 -2.41 -13.01
N ALA A 168 3.08 -3.68 -12.66
CA ALA A 168 3.50 -4.75 -13.57
C ALA A 168 2.34 -5.46 -14.29
N LEU A 169 1.09 -4.93 -14.23
CA LEU A 169 -0.12 -5.56 -14.75
C LEU A 169 -0.58 -4.93 -16.07
N ASP A 170 -1.13 -5.76 -16.97
CA ASP A 170 -1.89 -5.27 -18.11
C ASP A 170 -3.15 -4.50 -17.66
N ALA A 171 -3.70 -3.66 -18.52
CA ALA A 171 -4.78 -2.72 -18.19
C ALA A 171 -6.04 -3.41 -17.61
N LEU A 172 -6.46 -4.55 -18.18
CA LEU A 172 -7.67 -5.24 -17.73
C LEU A 172 -7.45 -5.97 -16.39
N THR A 173 -6.32 -6.65 -16.26
CA THR A 173 -5.94 -7.31 -15.00
C THR A 173 -5.78 -6.29 -13.89
N ARG A 174 -5.16 -5.13 -14.17
CA ARG A 174 -5.02 -4.00 -13.25
C ARG A 174 -6.38 -3.50 -12.79
N ALA A 175 -7.29 -3.18 -13.70
CA ALA A 175 -8.62 -2.69 -13.38
C ALA A 175 -9.38 -3.67 -12.47
N HIS A 176 -9.39 -4.95 -12.80
CA HIS A 176 -10.04 -5.97 -11.97
C HIS A 176 -9.43 -6.10 -10.58
N LEU A 177 -8.10 -5.99 -10.45
CA LEU A 177 -7.46 -6.10 -9.14
C LEU A 177 -7.71 -4.87 -8.28
N GLN A 178 -7.71 -3.67 -8.87
CA GLN A 178 -8.10 -2.44 -8.21
C GLN A 178 -9.54 -2.50 -7.68
N ASP A 179 -10.48 -2.98 -8.50
CA ASP A 179 -11.88 -3.17 -8.07
C ASP A 179 -11.98 -4.17 -6.91
N THR A 180 -11.20 -5.26 -6.97
CA THR A 180 -11.14 -6.25 -5.89
C THR A 180 -10.62 -5.62 -4.60
N VAL A 181 -9.54 -4.83 -4.65
CA VAL A 181 -8.96 -4.15 -3.49
C VAL A 181 -9.93 -3.13 -2.90
N MET A 182 -10.60 -2.32 -3.74
CA MET A 182 -11.62 -1.36 -3.28
C MET A 182 -12.80 -2.06 -2.59
N HIS A 183 -13.28 -3.16 -3.17
CA HIS A 183 -14.38 -3.92 -2.58
C HIS A 183 -14.00 -4.51 -1.20
N ILE A 184 -12.81 -5.09 -1.10
CA ILE A 184 -12.30 -5.65 0.15
C ILE A 184 -12.09 -4.55 1.20
N GLN A 185 -11.56 -3.39 0.80
CA GLN A 185 -11.38 -2.24 1.68
C GLN A 185 -12.72 -1.79 2.29
N GLN A 186 -13.76 -1.67 1.47
CA GLN A 186 -15.10 -1.29 1.92
C GLN A 186 -15.73 -2.34 2.85
N GLU A 187 -15.59 -3.63 2.52
CA GLU A 187 -16.13 -4.73 3.31
C GLU A 187 -15.47 -4.85 4.69
N LEU A 188 -14.14 -4.71 4.75
CA LEU A 188 -13.35 -4.89 5.97
C LEU A 188 -13.04 -3.58 6.71
N ASN A 189 -13.41 -2.44 6.16
CA ASN A 189 -13.02 -1.10 6.65
C ASN A 189 -11.49 -1.00 6.92
N THR A 190 -10.68 -1.67 6.08
CA THR A 190 -9.22 -1.69 6.25
C THR A 190 -8.62 -0.35 5.79
N THR A 191 -7.73 0.22 6.58
CA THR A 191 -6.96 1.40 6.18
C THR A 191 -5.92 1.02 5.15
N ILE A 192 -5.79 1.77 4.06
CA ILE A 192 -4.81 1.49 2.99
C ILE A 192 -3.82 2.65 2.85
N VAL A 193 -2.53 2.32 2.80
CA VAL A 193 -1.47 3.22 2.36
C VAL A 193 -0.86 2.62 1.10
N MET A 194 -0.97 3.32 -0.01
CA MET A 194 -0.52 2.83 -1.31
C MET A 194 0.52 3.77 -1.92
N ILE A 195 1.61 3.22 -2.42
CA ILE A 195 2.52 3.93 -3.31
C ILE A 195 2.08 3.67 -4.74
N THR A 196 1.96 4.73 -5.52
CA THR A 196 1.75 4.64 -6.96
C THR A 196 2.44 5.80 -7.68
N HIS A 197 2.80 5.59 -8.93
CA HIS A 197 3.25 6.63 -9.86
C HIS A 197 2.16 6.98 -10.89
N ASP A 198 1.02 6.31 -10.84
CA ASP A 198 -0.12 6.52 -11.72
C ASP A 198 -1.11 7.48 -11.05
N VAL A 199 -1.30 8.66 -11.67
CA VAL A 199 -2.19 9.71 -11.17
C VAL A 199 -3.66 9.28 -11.19
N ASP A 200 -4.06 8.55 -12.22
CA ASP A 200 -5.43 8.05 -12.35
C ASP A 200 -5.74 7.01 -11.26
N GLU A 201 -4.76 6.19 -10.93
CA GLU A 201 -4.82 5.23 -9.81
C GLU A 201 -4.98 5.94 -8.46
N ALA A 202 -4.17 6.96 -8.21
CA ALA A 202 -4.22 7.74 -6.98
C ALA A 202 -5.59 8.39 -6.77
N VAL A 203 -6.15 9.04 -7.80
CA VAL A 203 -7.48 9.68 -7.71
C VAL A 203 -8.60 8.65 -7.61
N LEU A 204 -8.51 7.53 -8.35
CA LEU A 204 -9.56 6.51 -8.34
C LEU A 204 -9.70 5.84 -6.96
N LEU A 205 -8.58 5.50 -6.32
CA LEU A 205 -8.58 4.61 -5.16
C LEU A 205 -8.58 5.34 -3.82
N SER A 206 -8.04 6.57 -3.76
CA SER A 206 -7.71 7.21 -2.47
C SER A 206 -8.73 8.25 -2.02
N ASP A 207 -8.80 8.45 -0.71
CA ASP A 207 -9.53 9.55 -0.07
C ASP A 207 -8.65 10.80 0.06
N ARG A 208 -7.33 10.59 0.18
CA ARG A 208 -6.32 11.65 0.08
C ARG A 208 -5.10 11.19 -0.71
N VAL A 209 -4.48 12.11 -1.42
CA VAL A 209 -3.21 11.92 -2.11
C VAL A 209 -2.14 12.77 -1.44
N LEU A 210 -1.12 12.13 -0.89
CA LEU A 210 0.04 12.77 -0.30
C LEU A 210 1.12 12.89 -1.37
N MET A 211 1.44 14.12 -1.75
CA MET A 211 2.40 14.42 -2.81
C MET A 211 3.76 14.74 -2.18
N MET A 212 4.75 13.86 -2.44
CA MET A 212 6.10 13.99 -1.90
C MET A 212 6.95 14.95 -2.73
N THR A 213 7.76 15.78 -2.05
CA THR A 213 8.76 16.61 -2.72
C THR A 213 9.90 15.75 -3.28
N ASN A 214 10.72 16.31 -4.18
CA ASN A 214 11.92 15.62 -4.67
C ASN A 214 12.96 15.45 -3.54
N GLY A 215 13.74 14.35 -3.61
CA GLY A 215 14.89 14.15 -2.74
C GLY A 215 16.12 14.99 -3.21
N PRO A 216 17.18 15.05 -2.41
CA PRO A 216 17.29 14.58 -1.02
C PRO A 216 16.44 15.39 -0.03
N ALA A 217 16.35 14.93 1.22
CA ALA A 217 15.56 15.59 2.27
C ALA A 217 14.07 15.79 1.90
N ALA A 218 13.48 14.78 1.26
CA ALA A 218 12.09 14.83 0.82
C ALA A 218 11.11 14.93 2.01
N THR A 219 10.01 15.64 1.78
CA THR A 219 8.91 15.77 2.75
C THR A 219 7.57 15.67 2.03
N VAL A 220 6.46 15.71 2.77
CA VAL A 220 5.12 15.87 2.18
C VAL A 220 4.97 17.34 1.77
N GLY A 221 4.91 17.58 0.46
CA GLY A 221 4.78 18.93 -0.08
C GLY A 221 3.35 19.41 -0.10
N GLU A 222 2.39 18.53 -0.43
CA GLU A 222 0.97 18.88 -0.46
C GLU A 222 0.11 17.64 -0.17
N ILE A 223 -1.03 17.82 0.47
CA ILE A 223 -2.02 16.77 0.72
C ILE A 223 -3.31 17.18 0.02
N LEU A 224 -3.72 16.40 -0.98
CA LEU A 224 -4.92 16.65 -1.77
C LEU A 224 -6.05 15.73 -1.28
N ALA A 225 -7.17 16.30 -0.85
CA ALA A 225 -8.38 15.55 -0.55
C ALA A 225 -9.09 15.18 -1.85
N VAL A 226 -9.53 13.93 -1.97
CA VAL A 226 -10.26 13.41 -3.13
C VAL A 226 -11.75 13.35 -2.80
N ASP A 227 -12.45 14.48 -2.99
CA ASP A 227 -13.88 14.61 -2.72
C ASP A 227 -14.71 14.07 -3.92
N LEU A 228 -14.59 12.77 -4.15
CA LEU A 228 -15.38 12.03 -5.12
C LEU A 228 -16.21 10.97 -4.40
N PRO A 229 -17.52 10.84 -4.70
CA PRO A 229 -18.38 9.87 -4.03
C PRO A 229 -17.95 8.43 -4.32
N ARG A 230 -18.17 7.53 -3.36
CA ARG A 230 -17.99 6.08 -3.53
C ARG A 230 -19.35 5.39 -3.71
N PRO A 231 -19.46 4.29 -4.47
CA PRO A 231 -18.39 3.65 -5.23
C PRO A 231 -17.98 4.45 -6.47
N ARG A 232 -16.69 4.45 -6.80
CA ARG A 232 -16.14 5.15 -7.96
C ARG A 232 -16.10 4.21 -9.16
N HIS A 233 -16.81 4.59 -10.24
CA HIS A 233 -16.87 3.83 -11.47
C HIS A 233 -16.05 4.51 -12.57
N ARG A 234 -15.06 3.82 -13.14
CA ARG A 234 -14.11 4.38 -14.14
C ARG A 234 -14.79 5.09 -15.30
N VAL A 235 -15.86 4.47 -15.84
CA VAL A 235 -16.58 5.04 -17.00
C VAL A 235 -17.26 6.37 -16.61
N GLN A 236 -17.85 6.44 -15.43
CA GLN A 236 -18.50 7.67 -14.95
C GLN A 236 -17.49 8.77 -14.62
N LEU A 237 -16.32 8.38 -14.06
CA LEU A 237 -15.24 9.33 -13.76
C LEU A 237 -14.62 9.93 -15.02
N ALA A 238 -14.65 9.23 -16.16
CA ALA A 238 -14.11 9.74 -17.41
C ALA A 238 -14.77 11.05 -17.87
N ASP A 239 -16.03 11.29 -17.47
CA ASP A 239 -16.77 12.51 -17.79
C ASP A 239 -16.93 13.48 -16.59
N ASP A 240 -16.38 13.13 -15.41
CA ASP A 240 -16.50 13.96 -14.20
C ASP A 240 -15.44 15.09 -14.16
N SER A 241 -15.88 16.33 -14.19
CA SER A 241 -15.00 17.50 -14.17
C SER A 241 -14.16 17.59 -12.89
N ARG A 242 -14.67 17.12 -11.74
CA ARG A 242 -13.92 17.10 -10.47
C ARG A 242 -12.76 16.11 -10.55
N TYR A 243 -12.98 14.94 -11.17
CA TYR A 243 -11.92 13.96 -11.42
C TYR A 243 -10.79 14.58 -12.27
N HIS A 244 -11.15 15.25 -13.36
CA HIS A 244 -10.16 15.94 -14.21
C HIS A 244 -9.41 17.04 -13.46
N HIS A 245 -10.11 17.80 -12.62
CA HIS A 245 -9.50 18.86 -11.82
C HIS A 245 -8.49 18.30 -10.79
N LEU A 246 -8.86 17.26 -10.05
CA LEU A 246 -7.97 16.58 -9.11
C LEU A 246 -6.72 16.02 -9.80
N ARG A 247 -6.92 15.36 -10.95
CA ARG A 247 -5.83 14.86 -11.78
C ARG A 247 -4.88 15.98 -12.22
N GLN A 248 -5.42 17.11 -12.66
CA GLN A 248 -4.64 18.28 -13.06
C GLN A 248 -3.83 18.86 -11.90
N GLN A 249 -4.38 18.96 -10.70
CA GLN A 249 -3.67 19.42 -9.51
C GLN A 249 -2.46 18.55 -9.18
N ILE A 250 -2.61 17.22 -9.25
CA ILE A 250 -1.49 16.29 -9.03
C ILE A 250 -0.41 16.48 -10.09
N LEU A 251 -0.79 16.55 -11.38
CA LEU A 251 0.16 16.78 -12.47
C LEU A 251 0.90 18.12 -12.32
N HIS A 252 0.18 19.19 -11.98
CA HIS A 252 0.79 20.51 -11.73
C HIS A 252 1.82 20.44 -10.59
N PHE A 253 1.50 19.76 -9.47
CA PHE A 253 2.47 19.56 -8.40
C PHE A 253 3.71 18.81 -8.88
N LEU A 254 3.52 17.69 -9.59
CA LEU A 254 4.63 16.82 -10.01
C LEU A 254 5.56 17.47 -11.04
N TYR A 255 5.02 18.27 -11.96
CA TYR A 255 5.77 18.80 -13.10
C TYR A 255 6.17 20.27 -13.00
N GLU A 256 5.44 21.09 -12.22
CA GLU A 256 5.64 22.52 -12.19
C GLU A 256 6.08 23.06 -10.82
N LYS A 257 5.56 22.51 -9.72
CA LYS A 257 5.91 22.98 -8.36
C LYS A 257 7.24 22.44 -7.84
N GLN A 258 7.82 21.41 -8.47
CA GLN A 258 9.06 20.81 -8.02
C GLN A 258 10.24 21.31 -8.86
N PRO A 259 11.37 21.70 -8.26
CA PRO A 259 12.58 21.97 -9.02
C PRO A 259 12.96 20.69 -9.81
N LYS A 260 13.27 20.85 -11.10
CA LYS A 260 13.76 19.75 -11.92
C LYS A 260 14.97 19.15 -11.23
N ALA A 261 14.95 17.82 -11.00
CA ALA A 261 16.15 17.12 -10.56
C ALA A 261 17.26 17.37 -11.59
N ALA A 262 18.39 17.87 -11.11
CA ALA A 262 19.56 18.18 -11.93
C ALA A 262 20.22 16.90 -12.46
#